data_813b05057735b67c176a0bc5f363570a
#
_entry.id   813b05057735b67c176a0bc5f363570a
#
_cell.length_a   1.000
_cell.length_b   1.000
_cell.length_c   1.000
_cell.angle_alpha   90.00
_cell.angle_beta   90.00
_cell.angle_gamma   90.00
#
_symmetry.space_group_name_H-M   'P 1'
#
loop_
_entity.id
_entity.type
_entity.pdbx_description
1 polymer ?
#
loop_
_entity_poly.entity_id
_entity_poly.type
_entity_poly.pdbx_seq_one_letter_code
_entity_poly.pdbx_strand_id
1 'polypeptide(L)'
;MASWLFYIAVFLKQFYIFPSGNLGIADLFFAAACVMTFYGAWKNRTKLFYREDIPWVIFLIFVAIINGIYFIRTSNREFPLHTMYWIYSACLIWMFRTLYSDGFMRGLCWICRINMVFQLLVLFSGRGRYFHESWGGARFMGTFNDPNQFAFFIFTMMLVLF
;
A
#
# COMPACT_ATOMS: atom_id res chain seq x y z
N MET A 1 2.22 -6.94 17.75
CA MET A 1 1.81 -5.51 17.65
C MET A 1 2.00 -4.97 16.24
N ALA A 2 3.14 -5.11 15.58
CA ALA A 2 3.34 -4.68 14.18
C ALA A 2 2.30 -5.25 13.20
N SER A 3 1.98 -6.55 13.30
CA SER A 3 0.94 -7.18 12.46
C SER A 3 -0.44 -6.54 12.61
N TRP A 4 -0.82 -6.12 13.81
CA TRP A 4 -2.10 -5.43 14.04
C TRP A 4 -2.12 -4.06 13.37
N LEU A 5 -1.04 -3.29 13.47
CA LEU A 5 -0.93 -2.01 12.77
C LEU A 5 -1.00 -2.19 11.26
N PHE A 6 -0.38 -3.25 10.74
CA PHE A 6 -0.48 -3.62 9.34
C PHE A 6 -1.92 -3.92 8.91
N TYR A 7 -2.66 -4.73 9.69
CA TYR A 7 -4.06 -5.05 9.40
C TYR A 7 -4.95 -3.81 9.43
N ILE A 8 -4.76 -2.93 10.41
CA ILE A 8 -5.46 -1.64 10.48
C ILE A 8 -5.16 -0.81 9.23
N ALA A 9 -3.90 -0.74 8.81
CA ALA A 9 -3.51 -0.01 7.61
C ALA A 9 -4.18 -0.59 6.35
N VAL A 10 -4.18 -1.93 6.18
CA VAL A 10 -4.86 -2.60 5.06
C VAL A 10 -6.36 -2.33 5.06
N PHE A 11 -7.00 -2.33 6.24
CA PHE A 11 -8.41 -1.98 6.36
C PHE A 11 -8.68 -0.52 6.00
N LEU A 12 -7.85 0.39 6.52
CA LEU A 12 -8.02 1.83 6.30
C LEU A 12 -7.66 2.28 4.88
N LYS A 13 -6.93 1.47 4.10
CA LYS A 13 -6.49 1.83 2.74
C LYS A 13 -7.65 2.08 1.78
N GLN A 14 -8.83 1.56 2.06
CA GLN A 14 -10.04 1.81 1.28
C GLN A 14 -10.71 3.17 1.55
N PHE A 15 -10.29 3.90 2.61
CA PHE A 15 -10.86 5.20 2.96
C PHE A 15 -9.96 6.33 2.48
N TYR A 16 -10.34 6.93 1.36
CA TYR A 16 -9.66 8.07 0.78
C TYR A 16 -10.30 9.37 1.26
N ILE A 17 -9.68 10.01 2.26
CA ILE A 17 -10.11 11.31 2.78
C ILE A 17 -9.50 12.44 1.95
N PHE A 18 -8.26 12.25 1.47
CA PHE A 18 -7.54 13.19 0.64
C PHE A 18 -7.57 12.80 -0.84
N PRO A 19 -7.35 13.75 -1.77
CA PRO A 19 -7.20 13.44 -3.18
C PRO A 19 -6.18 12.34 -3.43
N SER A 20 -6.36 11.55 -4.49
CA SER A 20 -5.44 10.50 -4.87
C SER A 20 -4.02 11.02 -5.04
N GLY A 21 -3.03 10.26 -4.57
CA GLY A 21 -1.61 10.65 -4.59
C GLY A 21 -1.10 11.29 -3.32
N ASN A 22 -1.96 11.67 -2.36
CA ASN A 22 -1.53 12.16 -1.07
C ASN A 22 -1.44 11.03 -0.03
N LEU A 23 -0.63 11.27 1.02
CA LEU A 23 -0.51 10.38 2.16
C LEU A 23 -1.87 10.25 2.87
N GLY A 24 -2.37 9.03 3.00
CA GLY A 24 -3.60 8.73 3.71
C GLY A 24 -3.35 8.31 5.17
N ILE A 25 -4.43 8.21 5.95
CA ILE A 25 -4.35 7.70 7.33
C ILE A 25 -3.74 6.29 7.36
N ALA A 26 -4.06 5.45 6.39
CA ALA A 26 -3.49 4.11 6.25
C ALA A 26 -1.96 4.12 6.20
N ASP A 27 -1.37 5.12 5.55
CA ASP A 27 0.09 5.21 5.36
C ASP A 27 0.81 5.52 6.68
N LEU A 28 0.16 6.22 7.63
CA LEU A 28 0.69 6.41 8.98
C LEU A 28 0.76 5.09 9.75
N PHE A 29 -0.27 4.25 9.64
CA PHE A 29 -0.26 2.92 10.25
C PHE A 29 0.74 1.99 9.59
N PHE A 30 0.92 2.06 8.27
CA PHE A 30 1.99 1.34 7.58
C PHE A 30 3.37 1.79 8.05
N ALA A 31 3.62 3.10 8.16
CA ALA A 31 4.89 3.62 8.65
C ALA A 31 5.16 3.15 10.10
N ALA A 32 4.16 3.21 10.98
CA ALA A 32 4.28 2.72 12.35
C ALA A 32 4.55 1.20 12.39
N ALA A 33 3.85 0.41 11.56
CA ALA A 33 4.09 -1.04 11.45
C ALA A 33 5.51 -1.32 10.97
N CYS A 34 6.01 -0.55 10.00
CA CYS A 34 7.36 -0.65 9.45
C CYS A 34 8.41 -0.38 10.52
N VAL A 35 8.30 0.73 11.24
CA VAL A 35 9.22 1.10 12.33
C VAL A 35 9.25 0.01 13.40
N MET A 36 8.07 -0.48 13.83
CA MET A 36 8.01 -1.54 14.84
C MET A 36 8.59 -2.87 14.37
N THR A 37 8.39 -3.22 13.09
CA THR A 37 8.95 -4.44 12.51
C THR A 37 10.48 -4.36 12.47
N PHE A 38 11.03 -3.24 11.99
CA PHE A 38 12.47 -3.04 11.90
C PHE A 38 13.11 -2.93 13.28
N TYR A 39 12.49 -2.25 14.23
CA TYR A 39 12.94 -2.21 15.61
C TYR A 39 12.96 -3.62 16.24
N GLY A 40 11.88 -4.39 16.04
CA GLY A 40 11.82 -5.78 16.52
C GLY A 40 12.89 -6.66 15.91
N ALA A 41 13.12 -6.55 14.60
CA ALA A 41 14.15 -7.28 13.89
C ALA A 41 15.57 -6.89 14.39
N TRP A 42 15.83 -5.61 14.59
CA TRP A 42 17.10 -5.12 15.16
C TRP A 42 17.33 -5.64 16.57
N LYS A 43 16.31 -5.52 17.46
CA LYS A 43 16.39 -6.00 18.83
C LYS A 43 16.66 -7.51 18.91
N ASN A 44 15.99 -8.30 18.05
CA ASN A 44 16.11 -9.76 18.04
C ASN A 44 17.27 -10.24 17.15
N ARG A 45 18.07 -9.34 16.59
CA ARG A 45 19.18 -9.64 15.66
C ARG A 45 18.75 -10.50 14.47
N THR A 46 17.50 -10.37 14.04
CA THR A 46 17.01 -11.07 12.85
C THR A 46 17.52 -10.38 11.58
N LYS A 47 17.87 -11.17 10.58
CA LYS A 47 18.42 -10.66 9.33
C LYS A 47 17.32 -9.97 8.53
N LEU A 48 17.48 -8.69 8.24
CA LEU A 48 16.54 -7.88 7.45
C LEU A 48 16.84 -7.92 5.94
N PHE A 49 18.14 -7.95 5.60
CA PHE A 49 18.60 -7.92 4.22
C PHE A 49 19.22 -9.24 3.83
N TYR A 50 18.89 -9.73 2.65
CA TYR A 50 19.39 -10.95 2.06
C TYR A 50 20.10 -10.65 0.74
N ARG A 51 20.85 -11.61 0.22
CA ARG A 51 21.56 -11.44 -1.04
C ARG A 51 20.62 -11.18 -2.22
N GLU A 52 19.43 -11.74 -2.15
CA GLU A 52 18.35 -11.58 -3.13
C GLU A 52 17.79 -10.15 -3.18
N ASP A 53 18.03 -9.33 -2.16
CA ASP A 53 17.60 -7.93 -2.12
C ASP A 53 18.54 -6.98 -2.86
N ILE A 54 19.76 -7.43 -3.19
CA ILE A 54 20.78 -6.59 -3.85
C ILE A 54 20.25 -5.93 -5.14
N PRO A 55 19.58 -6.65 -6.06
CA PRO A 55 19.03 -6.03 -7.27
C PRO A 55 18.01 -4.92 -6.95
N TRP A 56 17.18 -5.12 -5.93
CA TRP A 56 16.23 -4.10 -5.46
C TRP A 56 16.93 -2.85 -4.91
N VAL A 57 17.96 -3.02 -4.11
CA VAL A 57 18.74 -1.91 -3.55
C VAL A 57 19.43 -1.13 -4.67
N ILE A 58 20.03 -1.83 -5.64
CA ILE A 58 20.64 -1.20 -6.81
C ILE A 58 19.60 -0.41 -7.61
N PHE A 59 18.42 -0.99 -7.85
CA PHE A 59 17.32 -0.31 -8.52
C PHE A 59 16.86 0.94 -7.78
N LEU A 60 16.69 0.88 -6.45
CA LEU A 60 16.31 2.05 -5.64
C LEU A 60 17.36 3.17 -5.72
N ILE A 61 18.65 2.83 -5.66
CA ILE A 61 19.75 3.79 -5.82
C ILE A 61 19.68 4.43 -7.20
N PHE A 62 19.52 3.63 -8.25
CA PHE A 62 19.40 4.12 -9.63
C PHE A 62 18.22 5.08 -9.79
N VAL A 63 17.03 4.72 -9.31
CA VAL A 63 15.83 5.57 -9.34
C VAL A 63 16.06 6.88 -8.56
N ALA A 64 16.68 6.80 -7.38
CA ALA A 64 16.97 7.98 -6.57
C ALA A 64 17.92 8.96 -7.29
N ILE A 65 18.98 8.43 -7.95
CA ILE A 65 19.93 9.24 -8.71
C ILE A 65 19.22 9.91 -9.90
N ILE A 66 18.48 9.15 -10.72
CA ILE A 66 17.79 9.68 -11.90
C ILE A 66 16.76 10.75 -11.49
N ASN A 67 15.90 10.44 -10.53
CA ASN A 67 14.90 11.39 -10.06
C ASN A 67 15.55 12.63 -9.40
N GLY A 68 16.67 12.46 -8.69
CA GLY A 68 17.44 13.56 -8.13
C GLY A 68 18.00 14.50 -9.22
N ILE A 69 18.57 13.95 -10.30
CA ILE A 69 19.05 14.73 -11.44
C ILE A 69 17.91 15.52 -12.10
N TYR A 70 16.76 14.86 -12.35
CA TYR A 70 15.60 15.53 -12.94
C TYR A 70 15.01 16.58 -12.00
N PHE A 71 14.94 16.33 -10.70
CA PHE A 71 14.50 17.32 -9.73
C PHE A 71 15.38 18.58 -9.74
N ILE A 72 16.70 18.41 -9.75
CA ILE A 72 17.65 19.55 -9.81
C ILE A 72 17.46 20.35 -11.10
N ARG A 73 17.21 19.68 -12.25
CA ARG A 73 17.04 20.34 -13.55
C ARG A 73 15.70 21.03 -13.73
N THR A 74 14.63 20.46 -13.20
CA THR A 74 13.25 20.91 -13.50
C THR A 74 12.56 21.55 -12.32
N SER A 75 13.11 21.42 -11.10
CA SER A 75 12.46 21.81 -9.83
C SER A 75 11.07 21.18 -9.64
N ASN A 76 10.74 20.11 -10.37
CA ASN A 76 9.46 19.43 -10.28
C ASN A 76 9.47 18.43 -9.13
N ARG A 77 8.57 18.64 -8.15
CA ARG A 77 8.45 17.83 -6.92
C ARG A 77 7.94 16.41 -7.15
N GLU A 78 7.41 16.10 -8.33
CA GLU A 78 6.98 14.73 -8.68
C GLU A 78 8.13 13.73 -8.65
N PHE A 79 9.35 14.13 -9.05
CA PHE A 79 10.49 13.22 -9.09
C PHE A 79 10.90 12.68 -7.70
N PRO A 80 11.11 13.51 -6.66
CA PRO A 80 11.32 12.99 -5.30
C PRO A 80 10.16 12.14 -4.80
N LEU A 81 8.92 12.50 -5.12
CA LEU A 81 7.73 11.76 -4.73
C LEU A 81 7.73 10.34 -5.32
N HIS A 82 8.08 10.18 -6.60
CA HIS A 82 8.26 8.86 -7.22
C HIS A 82 9.33 8.03 -6.51
N THR A 83 10.46 8.63 -6.12
CA THR A 83 11.48 7.93 -5.33
C THR A 83 10.92 7.44 -4.00
N MET A 84 10.16 8.26 -3.29
CA MET A 84 9.51 7.88 -2.03
C MET A 84 8.54 6.72 -2.21
N TYR A 85 7.78 6.65 -3.29
CA TYR A 85 6.90 5.51 -3.57
C TYR A 85 7.67 4.19 -3.74
N TRP A 86 8.84 4.22 -4.40
CA TRP A 86 9.67 3.03 -4.55
C TRP A 86 10.29 2.58 -3.22
N ILE A 87 10.76 3.53 -2.40
CA ILE A 87 11.26 3.25 -1.04
C ILE A 87 10.14 2.65 -0.19
N TYR A 88 8.95 3.24 -0.24
CA TYR A 88 7.77 2.75 0.46
C TYR A 88 7.43 1.29 0.04
N SER A 89 7.44 0.99 -1.25
CA SER A 89 7.19 -0.36 -1.77
C SER A 89 8.24 -1.37 -1.28
N ALA A 90 9.52 -1.00 -1.26
CA ALA A 90 10.58 -1.84 -0.72
C ALA A 90 10.39 -2.10 0.78
N CYS A 91 10.06 -1.06 1.56
CA CYS A 91 9.75 -1.20 2.99
C CYS A 91 8.58 -2.16 3.24
N LEU A 92 7.53 -2.11 2.41
CA LEU A 92 6.40 -3.04 2.50
C LEU A 92 6.83 -4.49 2.23
N ILE A 93 7.65 -4.74 1.20
CA ILE A 93 8.15 -6.09 0.88
C ILE A 93 8.97 -6.65 2.06
N TRP A 94 9.91 -5.87 2.59
CA TRP A 94 10.75 -6.30 3.72
C TRP A 94 9.94 -6.51 5.00
N MET A 95 9.00 -5.62 5.29
CA MET A 95 8.09 -5.76 6.42
C MET A 95 7.23 -7.01 6.28
N PHE A 96 6.61 -7.24 5.11
CA PHE A 96 5.78 -8.41 4.84
C PHE A 96 6.56 -9.70 5.05
N ARG A 97 7.78 -9.79 4.49
CA ARG A 97 8.67 -10.93 4.67
C ARG A 97 9.02 -11.19 6.15
N THR A 98 9.27 -10.12 6.92
CA THR A 98 9.60 -10.23 8.35
C THR A 98 8.41 -10.65 9.21
N LEU A 99 7.20 -10.21 8.85
CA LEU A 99 5.96 -10.56 9.55
C LEU A 99 5.38 -11.90 9.10
N TYR A 100 5.84 -12.45 7.97
CA TYR A 100 5.28 -13.65 7.37
C TYR A 100 5.29 -14.82 8.36
N SER A 101 4.10 -15.35 8.60
CA SER A 101 3.81 -16.55 9.39
C SER A 101 2.39 -17.01 9.08
N ASP A 102 2.07 -18.25 9.39
CA ASP A 102 0.70 -18.78 9.19
C ASP A 102 -0.35 -17.95 9.95
N GLY A 103 -0.01 -17.48 11.15
CA GLY A 103 -0.87 -16.62 11.95
C GLY A 103 -1.10 -15.26 11.30
N PHE A 104 -0.03 -14.64 10.76
CA PHE A 104 -0.11 -13.39 10.03
C PHE A 104 -0.93 -13.55 8.74
N MET A 105 -0.70 -14.60 7.96
CA MET A 105 -1.46 -14.84 6.72
C MET A 105 -2.94 -15.07 6.99
N ARG A 106 -3.29 -15.85 8.03
CA ARG A 106 -4.69 -16.02 8.44
C ARG A 106 -5.36 -14.70 8.82
N GLY A 107 -4.67 -13.86 9.59
CA GLY A 107 -5.16 -12.52 9.94
C GLY A 107 -5.36 -11.64 8.70
N LEU A 108 -4.40 -11.65 7.77
CA LEU A 108 -4.48 -10.91 6.52
C LEU A 108 -5.68 -11.37 5.67
N CYS A 109 -5.89 -12.68 5.52
CA CYS A 109 -7.06 -13.21 4.82
C CYS A 109 -8.37 -12.76 5.46
N TRP A 110 -8.45 -12.70 6.79
CA TRP A 110 -9.64 -12.17 7.47
C TRP A 110 -9.88 -10.70 7.15
N ILE A 111 -8.86 -9.87 7.19
CA ILE A 111 -8.98 -8.44 6.83
C ILE A 111 -9.38 -8.27 5.37
N CYS A 112 -8.82 -9.06 4.45
CA CYS A 112 -9.22 -9.04 3.04
C CYS A 112 -10.71 -9.37 2.87
N ARG A 113 -11.22 -10.40 3.56
CA ARG A 113 -12.66 -10.75 3.55
C ARG A 113 -13.53 -9.62 4.10
N ILE A 114 -13.13 -9.03 5.23
CA ILE A 114 -13.84 -7.89 5.82
C ILE A 114 -13.89 -6.71 4.82
N ASN A 115 -12.79 -6.38 4.18
CA ASN A 115 -12.73 -5.32 3.18
C ASN A 115 -13.66 -5.61 2.00
N MET A 116 -13.68 -6.83 1.48
CA MET A 116 -14.56 -7.21 0.37
C MET A 116 -16.03 -7.14 0.77
N VAL A 117 -16.39 -7.67 1.94
CA VAL A 117 -17.76 -7.57 2.46
C VAL A 117 -18.17 -6.11 2.65
N PHE A 118 -17.28 -5.29 3.20
CA PHE A 118 -17.55 -3.86 3.36
C PHE A 118 -17.82 -3.16 2.02
N GLN A 119 -17.04 -3.41 0.97
CA GLN A 119 -17.26 -2.82 -0.35
C GLN A 119 -18.56 -3.33 -1.00
N LEU A 120 -18.93 -4.58 -0.78
CA LEU A 120 -20.26 -5.10 -1.20
C LEU A 120 -21.41 -4.39 -0.47
N LEU A 121 -21.29 -4.17 0.84
CA LEU A 121 -22.28 -3.41 1.61
C LEU A 121 -22.39 -1.96 1.09
N VAL A 122 -21.28 -1.32 0.75
CA VAL A 122 -21.27 0.00 0.15
C VAL A 122 -21.99 -0.01 -1.21
N LEU A 123 -21.75 -1.02 -2.04
CA LEU A 123 -22.43 -1.19 -3.33
C LEU A 123 -23.95 -1.34 -3.13
N PHE A 124 -24.38 -2.28 -2.29
CA PHE A 124 -25.81 -2.57 -2.07
C PHE A 124 -26.55 -1.43 -1.34
N SER A 125 -25.84 -0.64 -0.53
CA SER A 125 -26.42 0.53 0.13
C SER A 125 -26.72 1.70 -0.81
N GLY A 126 -26.20 1.65 -2.06
CA GLY A 126 -26.28 2.75 -3.01
C GLY A 126 -25.47 4.00 -2.63
N ARG A 127 -24.66 3.93 -1.56
CA ARG A 127 -23.84 5.05 -1.07
C ARG A 127 -22.42 5.09 -1.64
N GLY A 128 -22.08 4.15 -2.52
CA GLY A 128 -20.79 4.12 -3.20
C GLY A 128 -20.64 5.25 -4.19
N ARG A 129 -19.39 5.65 -4.43
CA ARG A 129 -19.05 6.64 -5.43
C ARG A 129 -19.03 6.00 -6.81
N TYR A 130 -19.38 6.81 -7.84
CA TYR A 130 -19.32 6.42 -9.24
C TYR A 130 -18.49 7.44 -10.02
N PHE A 131 -17.67 6.95 -10.93
CA PHE A 131 -17.03 7.76 -11.95
C PHE A 131 -17.86 7.72 -13.22
N HIS A 132 -18.27 8.88 -13.71
CA HIS A 132 -19.05 8.99 -14.93
C HIS A 132 -18.12 9.32 -16.11
N GLU A 133 -18.11 8.43 -17.08
CA GLU A 133 -17.36 8.62 -18.32
C GLU A 133 -18.07 9.63 -19.22
N SER A 134 -17.31 10.36 -20.04
CA SER A 134 -17.88 11.34 -20.99
C SER A 134 -18.84 10.74 -22.02
N TRP A 135 -18.73 9.44 -22.29
CA TRP A 135 -19.60 8.66 -23.19
C TRP A 135 -20.81 8.02 -22.48
N GLY A 136 -21.11 8.38 -21.25
CA GLY A 136 -22.30 7.98 -20.51
C GLY A 136 -22.17 6.69 -19.68
N GLY A 137 -21.02 6.03 -19.67
CA GLY A 137 -20.76 4.87 -18.78
C GLY A 137 -20.52 5.31 -17.35
N ALA A 138 -20.92 4.48 -16.38
CA ALA A 138 -20.62 4.69 -14.97
C ALA A 138 -19.81 3.52 -14.43
N ARG A 139 -18.67 3.82 -13.78
CA ARG A 139 -17.81 2.83 -13.10
C ARG A 139 -17.89 3.01 -11.59
N PHE A 140 -18.19 1.93 -10.89
CA PHE A 140 -18.25 1.93 -9.44
C PHE A 140 -16.84 2.10 -8.84
N MET A 141 -16.73 3.00 -7.87
CA MET A 141 -15.47 3.29 -7.16
C MET A 141 -15.54 2.89 -5.67
N GLY A 142 -16.69 2.49 -5.17
CA GLY A 142 -16.87 2.21 -3.74
C GLY A 142 -16.56 3.43 -2.87
N THR A 143 -15.62 3.29 -1.98
CA THR A 143 -15.11 4.38 -1.11
C THR A 143 -13.87 5.07 -1.66
N PHE A 144 -13.39 4.66 -2.84
CA PHE A 144 -12.20 5.20 -3.48
C PHE A 144 -12.49 6.48 -4.28
N ASN A 145 -11.44 7.18 -4.67
CA ASN A 145 -11.51 8.37 -5.51
C ASN A 145 -11.26 8.09 -6.99
N ASP A 146 -10.85 6.87 -7.32
CA ASP A 146 -10.51 6.45 -8.69
C ASP A 146 -10.92 4.99 -8.91
N PRO A 147 -11.60 4.67 -10.06
CA PRO A 147 -12.05 3.30 -10.31
C PRO A 147 -10.90 2.30 -10.53
N ASN A 148 -9.73 2.75 -11.02
CA ASN A 148 -8.58 1.88 -11.20
C ASN A 148 -7.96 1.51 -9.84
N GLN A 149 -7.92 2.45 -8.90
CA GLN A 149 -7.49 2.17 -7.53
C GLN A 149 -8.42 1.16 -6.84
N PHE A 150 -9.73 1.33 -7.01
CA PHE A 150 -10.72 0.37 -6.52
C PHE A 150 -10.50 -1.02 -7.13
N ALA A 151 -10.37 -1.11 -8.45
CA ALA A 151 -10.15 -2.38 -9.15
C ALA A 151 -8.85 -3.05 -8.70
N PHE A 152 -7.75 -2.29 -8.59
CA PHE A 152 -6.48 -2.80 -8.11
C PHE A 152 -6.56 -3.30 -6.66
N PHE A 153 -7.26 -2.56 -5.80
CA PHE A 153 -7.47 -2.97 -4.40
C PHE A 153 -8.22 -4.30 -4.32
N ILE A 154 -9.36 -4.43 -5.02
CA ILE A 154 -10.15 -5.67 -5.04
C ILE A 154 -9.34 -6.84 -5.61
N PHE A 155 -8.62 -6.61 -6.72
CA PHE A 155 -7.76 -7.62 -7.32
C PHE A 155 -6.68 -8.11 -6.32
N THR A 156 -6.03 -7.19 -5.62
CA THR A 156 -5.01 -7.54 -4.61
C THR A 156 -5.63 -8.34 -3.45
N MET A 157 -6.83 -7.95 -2.97
CA MET A 157 -7.53 -8.72 -1.92
C MET A 157 -7.85 -10.13 -2.39
N MET A 158 -8.31 -10.29 -3.64
CA MET A 158 -8.57 -11.61 -4.23
C MET A 158 -7.30 -12.46 -4.31
N LEU A 159 -6.17 -11.90 -4.76
CA LEU A 159 -4.89 -12.63 -4.82
C LEU A 159 -4.41 -13.14 -3.45
N VAL A 160 -4.73 -12.42 -2.37
CA VAL A 160 -4.38 -12.86 -1.00
C VAL A 160 -5.31 -13.99 -0.53
N LEU A 161 -6.53 -14.07 -1.06
CA LEU A 161 -7.53 -15.06 -0.64
C LEU A 161 -7.45 -16.39 -1.41
N PHE A 162 -6.83 -16.39 -2.58
CA PHE A 162 -6.56 -17.57 -3.40
C PHE A 162 -5.14 -18.10 -3.21
#